data_6055b90e8e3120898d6e20d056f8265e
#
_entry.id   6055b90e8e3120898d6e20d056f8265e
#
_cell.length_a   1.000
_cell.length_b   1.000
_cell.length_c   1.000
_cell.angle_alpha   90.00
_cell.angle_beta   90.00
_cell.angle_gamma   90.00
#
_symmetry.space_group_name_H-M   'P 1'
#
loop_
_entity.id
_entity.type
_entity.pdbx_description
1 polymer ?
#
loop_
_entity_poly.entity_id
_entity_poly.type
_entity_poly.pdbx_seq_one_letter_code
_entity_poly.pdbx_strand_id
1 'polypeptide(L)'
;MSKLERHQTEKIGVFFVLGKPRAKSRDDVPTGKPDKIFYIMYRLDGKKIEEKVGRESERMTAAKAAKIREQRVNGVSLPNAERRRIRRAQEAAIAGRWTIARLWEAYKANKPGLKGIVTDENRYKNYLQEFAGRTPEEIGTHDVDALRLRLSKAGKKAGTVKNVLELRRRIINFGVKKGLCPWQSPAQLHFEMPRLNNVKTEMLTAEQRARFIEAARNAKNRKAGQFMLMAYYTGMRRGELFRLKWAHIDFERGFITIRGEEQEGAKSNRDERIPLTQPVRELLAEIGGNDSAYVFPGRDGVSRMTDINKQVNAIKRAADLPEDFRPLHGLRHTFASVAVSHGVPLSHVQKLLTHKDPSLTQRYAHLEDSALKNSASLVGDFLEDVPGLEGGSGR
;
A
#
# COMPACT_ATOMS: atom_id res chain seq x y z
N MET A 1 -6.95 -44.44 -38.54
CA MET A 1 -6.22 -44.70 -37.27
C MET A 1 -6.20 -46.21 -37.05
N SER A 2 -5.03 -46.84 -37.05
CA SER A 2 -4.91 -48.29 -36.80
C SER A 2 -5.41 -48.58 -35.38
N LYS A 3 -6.33 -49.54 -35.24
CA LYS A 3 -6.77 -50.06 -33.93
C LYS A 3 -5.55 -50.64 -33.23
N LEU A 4 -5.14 -50.03 -32.09
CA LEU A 4 -4.08 -50.59 -31.26
C LEU A 4 -4.47 -52.02 -30.85
N GLU A 5 -3.55 -52.97 -31.01
CA GLU A 5 -3.77 -54.36 -30.69
C GLU A 5 -4.00 -54.53 -29.18
N ARG A 6 -5.05 -55.33 -28.83
CA ARG A 6 -5.43 -55.56 -27.43
C ARG A 6 -4.84 -56.86 -26.94
N HIS A 7 -4.10 -56.77 -25.87
CA HIS A 7 -3.53 -57.97 -25.21
C HIS A 7 -4.34 -58.24 -23.92
N GLN A 8 -4.99 -59.39 -23.88
CA GLN A 8 -5.73 -59.84 -22.70
C GLN A 8 -4.79 -60.14 -21.53
N THR A 9 -5.26 -59.99 -20.32
CA THR A 9 -4.56 -60.38 -19.11
C THR A 9 -5.29 -61.56 -18.45
N GLU A 10 -4.67 -62.21 -17.48
CA GLU A 10 -5.31 -63.26 -16.67
C GLU A 10 -6.49 -62.73 -15.82
N LYS A 11 -6.66 -61.43 -15.72
CA LYS A 11 -7.71 -60.80 -14.93
C LYS A 11 -8.93 -60.45 -15.80
N ILE A 12 -10.09 -60.93 -15.43
CA ILE A 12 -11.34 -60.76 -16.16
C ILE A 12 -11.64 -59.26 -16.37
N GLY A 13 -11.84 -58.86 -17.62
CA GLY A 13 -12.17 -57.49 -18.00
C GLY A 13 -11.02 -56.52 -17.87
N VAL A 14 -9.78 -57.00 -17.81
CA VAL A 14 -8.57 -56.18 -17.83
C VAL A 14 -7.74 -56.57 -19.08
N PHE A 15 -7.35 -55.58 -19.86
CA PHE A 15 -6.47 -55.74 -21.00
C PHE A 15 -5.48 -54.58 -21.08
N PHE A 16 -4.44 -54.74 -21.88
CA PHE A 16 -3.51 -53.66 -22.16
C PHE A 16 -3.29 -53.47 -23.66
N VAL A 17 -2.82 -52.28 -24.01
CA VAL A 17 -2.30 -51.97 -25.34
C VAL A 17 -0.86 -51.48 -25.19
N LEU A 18 -0.05 -51.78 -26.22
CA LEU A 18 1.33 -51.29 -26.26
C LEU A 18 1.35 -49.84 -26.75
N GLY A 19 1.78 -48.93 -25.91
CA GLY A 19 1.94 -47.54 -26.21
C GLY A 19 3.40 -47.15 -26.44
N LYS A 20 3.65 -45.96 -26.92
CA LYS A 20 5.03 -45.44 -27.07
C LYS A 20 5.68 -45.35 -25.68
N PRO A 21 7.01 -45.65 -25.60
CA PRO A 21 7.75 -45.43 -24.37
C PRO A 21 7.59 -43.98 -23.86
N ARG A 22 7.69 -43.78 -22.56
CA ARG A 22 7.61 -42.43 -22.00
C ARG A 22 8.99 -41.78 -22.04
N ALA A 23 9.09 -40.58 -22.59
CA ALA A 23 10.29 -39.75 -22.47
C ALA A 23 10.53 -39.37 -21.01
N LYS A 24 11.77 -39.31 -20.55
CA LYS A 24 12.14 -38.92 -19.18
C LYS A 24 12.01 -37.42 -18.97
N SER A 25 12.15 -36.65 -20.04
CA SER A 25 11.96 -35.18 -20.08
C SER A 25 11.14 -34.79 -21.31
N ARG A 26 10.71 -33.55 -21.39
CA ARG A 26 9.88 -33.00 -22.49
C ARG A 26 10.63 -32.94 -23.81
N ASP A 27 11.96 -32.88 -23.74
CA ASP A 27 12.88 -32.75 -24.89
C ASP A 27 13.59 -34.08 -25.24
N ASP A 28 13.35 -35.15 -24.49
CA ASP A 28 13.96 -36.47 -24.75
C ASP A 28 13.18 -37.29 -25.79
N VAL A 29 13.89 -37.89 -26.71
CA VAL A 29 13.32 -38.90 -27.59
C VAL A 29 12.99 -40.16 -26.78
N PRO A 30 11.74 -40.68 -26.82
CA PRO A 30 11.39 -41.90 -26.08
C PRO A 30 12.21 -43.08 -26.53
N THR A 31 13.17 -43.49 -25.74
CA THR A 31 13.99 -44.69 -25.97
C THR A 31 13.59 -45.78 -24.98
N GLY A 32 13.27 -46.99 -25.45
CA GLY A 32 12.97 -48.10 -24.59
C GLY A 32 11.88 -49.05 -25.14
N LYS A 33 11.53 -50.06 -24.31
CA LYS A 33 10.45 -51.01 -24.63
C LYS A 33 9.09 -50.32 -24.64
N PRO A 34 8.13 -50.73 -25.50
CA PRO A 34 6.77 -50.24 -25.47
C PRO A 34 6.16 -50.35 -24.08
N ASP A 35 5.51 -49.24 -23.62
CA ASP A 35 4.89 -49.17 -22.29
C ASP A 35 3.48 -49.77 -22.34
N LYS A 36 3.16 -50.71 -21.44
CA LYS A 36 1.81 -51.27 -21.33
C LYS A 36 0.84 -50.27 -20.73
N ILE A 37 -0.22 -49.96 -21.47
CA ILE A 37 -1.29 -49.10 -21.01
C ILE A 37 -2.48 -49.99 -20.64
N PHE A 38 -2.80 -50.08 -19.37
CA PHE A 38 -3.89 -50.90 -18.85
C PHE A 38 -5.23 -50.23 -18.99
N TYR A 39 -6.22 -51.05 -19.42
CA TYR A 39 -7.62 -50.70 -19.52
C TYR A 39 -8.47 -51.68 -18.73
N ILE A 40 -9.60 -51.22 -18.24
CA ILE A 40 -10.63 -52.03 -17.63
C ILE A 40 -11.92 -51.95 -18.47
N MET A 41 -12.63 -53.05 -18.51
CA MET A 41 -13.94 -53.18 -19.17
C MET A 41 -14.93 -53.75 -18.20
N TYR A 42 -16.11 -53.13 -18.08
CA TYR A 42 -17.19 -53.53 -17.20
C TYR A 42 -18.55 -53.04 -17.74
N ARG A 43 -19.65 -53.47 -17.14
CA ARG A 43 -20.95 -52.94 -17.41
C ARG A 43 -21.47 -52.15 -16.20
N LEU A 44 -22.06 -50.98 -16.46
CA LEU A 44 -22.72 -50.16 -15.48
C LEU A 44 -24.08 -49.74 -16.11
N ASP A 45 -25.17 -49.99 -15.42
CA ASP A 45 -26.53 -49.69 -15.89
C ASP A 45 -26.79 -50.22 -17.30
N GLY A 46 -26.41 -51.48 -17.54
CA GLY A 46 -26.53 -52.17 -18.86
C GLY A 46 -25.54 -51.71 -19.95
N LYS A 47 -24.86 -50.59 -19.78
CA LYS A 47 -23.92 -50.05 -20.76
C LYS A 47 -22.48 -50.58 -20.53
N LYS A 48 -21.82 -50.97 -21.62
CA LYS A 48 -20.44 -51.39 -21.61
C LYS A 48 -19.56 -50.16 -21.49
N ILE A 49 -18.71 -50.12 -20.46
CA ILE A 49 -17.72 -49.06 -20.21
C ILE A 49 -16.33 -49.63 -20.37
N GLU A 50 -15.49 -48.89 -21.07
CA GLU A 50 -14.08 -49.21 -21.27
C GLU A 50 -13.27 -47.95 -20.90
N GLU A 51 -12.36 -48.07 -19.96
CA GLU A 51 -11.57 -46.91 -19.52
C GLU A 51 -10.12 -47.28 -19.24
N LYS A 52 -9.23 -46.32 -19.55
CA LYS A 52 -7.82 -46.39 -19.21
C LYS A 52 -7.63 -46.18 -17.71
N VAL A 53 -6.81 -47.04 -17.06
CA VAL A 53 -6.56 -46.93 -15.60
C VAL A 53 -5.12 -46.58 -15.24
N GLY A 54 -4.14 -46.77 -16.15
CA GLY A 54 -2.77 -46.35 -15.91
C GLY A 54 -1.78 -47.03 -16.83
N ARG A 55 -0.50 -46.74 -16.64
CA ARG A 55 0.63 -47.30 -17.38
C ARG A 55 1.53 -48.19 -16.51
N GLU A 56 2.21 -49.18 -17.12
CA GLU A 56 3.22 -49.99 -16.43
C GLU A 56 4.34 -49.11 -15.85
N SER A 57 4.78 -48.09 -16.62
CA SER A 57 5.73 -47.07 -16.15
C SER A 57 5.27 -46.26 -14.94
N GLU A 58 3.96 -46.21 -14.68
CA GLU A 58 3.33 -45.58 -13.50
C GLU A 58 3.07 -46.61 -12.40
N ARG A 59 3.71 -47.76 -12.44
CA ARG A 59 3.57 -48.90 -11.52
C ARG A 59 2.14 -49.49 -11.51
N MET A 60 1.42 -49.37 -12.62
CA MET A 60 0.15 -50.08 -12.82
C MET A 60 0.42 -51.53 -13.19
N THR A 61 -0.37 -52.44 -12.62
CA THR A 61 -0.30 -53.87 -12.89
C THR A 61 -1.71 -54.42 -13.21
N ALA A 62 -1.82 -55.60 -13.82
CA ALA A 62 -3.12 -56.23 -14.06
C ALA A 62 -3.93 -56.43 -12.77
N ALA A 63 -3.26 -56.76 -11.65
CA ALA A 63 -3.91 -56.92 -10.35
C ALA A 63 -4.49 -55.60 -9.81
N LYS A 64 -3.73 -54.49 -9.91
CA LYS A 64 -4.21 -53.17 -9.54
C LYS A 64 -5.38 -52.70 -10.42
N ALA A 65 -5.28 -52.95 -11.72
CA ALA A 65 -6.36 -52.65 -12.67
C ALA A 65 -7.64 -53.44 -12.36
N ALA A 66 -7.52 -54.73 -11.98
CA ALA A 66 -8.64 -55.57 -11.58
C ALA A 66 -9.31 -55.01 -10.30
N LYS A 67 -8.53 -54.58 -9.31
CA LYS A 67 -9.07 -53.94 -8.08
C LYS A 67 -9.83 -52.64 -8.39
N ILE A 68 -9.32 -51.82 -9.32
CA ILE A 68 -10.02 -50.63 -9.79
C ILE A 68 -11.33 -50.99 -10.47
N ARG A 69 -11.31 -52.04 -11.32
CA ARG A 69 -12.52 -52.54 -11.98
C ARG A 69 -13.57 -52.96 -10.97
N GLU A 70 -13.19 -53.72 -9.95
CA GLU A 70 -14.07 -54.16 -8.86
C GLU A 70 -14.70 -52.96 -8.16
N GLN A 71 -13.90 -51.95 -7.82
CA GLN A 71 -14.42 -50.71 -7.21
C GLN A 71 -15.42 -49.97 -8.12
N ARG A 72 -15.27 -50.02 -9.42
CA ARG A 72 -16.20 -49.46 -10.40
C ARG A 72 -17.52 -50.22 -10.44
N VAL A 73 -17.43 -51.55 -10.51
CA VAL A 73 -18.57 -52.46 -10.55
C VAL A 73 -19.41 -52.35 -9.26
N ASN A 74 -18.73 -52.27 -8.12
CA ASN A 74 -19.37 -52.16 -6.80
C ASN A 74 -19.83 -50.74 -6.42
N GLY A 75 -19.69 -49.76 -7.32
CA GLY A 75 -20.12 -48.38 -7.05
C GLY A 75 -19.20 -47.60 -6.04
N VAL A 76 -18.09 -48.20 -5.59
CA VAL A 76 -17.19 -47.57 -4.62
C VAL A 76 -16.45 -46.39 -5.24
N SER A 77 -16.29 -46.37 -6.55
CA SER A 77 -15.65 -45.27 -7.24
C SER A 77 -16.29 -44.99 -8.61
N LEU A 78 -16.38 -43.71 -8.99
CA LEU A 78 -17.03 -43.26 -10.22
C LEU A 78 -16.17 -43.52 -11.46
N PRO A 79 -16.78 -43.77 -12.64
CA PRO A 79 -16.11 -43.84 -13.93
C PRO A 79 -15.24 -42.61 -14.22
N ASN A 80 -14.15 -42.80 -14.95
CA ASN A 80 -13.24 -41.68 -15.30
C ASN A 80 -13.94 -40.54 -16.05
N ALA A 81 -14.89 -40.85 -16.92
CA ALA A 81 -15.68 -39.85 -17.66
C ALA A 81 -16.49 -38.98 -16.70
N GLU A 82 -17.14 -39.60 -15.71
CA GLU A 82 -17.96 -38.91 -14.71
C GLU A 82 -17.09 -38.05 -13.76
N ARG A 83 -15.97 -38.61 -13.30
CA ARG A 83 -14.98 -37.86 -12.50
C ARG A 83 -14.47 -36.62 -13.24
N ARG A 84 -14.19 -36.76 -14.56
CA ARG A 84 -13.79 -35.63 -15.41
C ARG A 84 -14.91 -34.60 -15.57
N ARG A 85 -16.18 -35.08 -15.71
CA ARG A 85 -17.35 -34.20 -15.81
C ARG A 85 -17.54 -33.40 -14.53
N ILE A 86 -17.51 -34.05 -13.37
CA ILE A 86 -17.61 -33.40 -12.07
C ILE A 86 -16.48 -32.39 -11.87
N ARG A 87 -15.24 -32.79 -12.17
CA ARG A 87 -14.08 -31.88 -12.06
C ARG A 87 -14.24 -30.65 -12.97
N ARG A 88 -14.62 -30.84 -14.22
CA ARG A 88 -14.85 -29.73 -15.17
C ARG A 88 -16.00 -28.82 -14.70
N ALA A 89 -17.07 -29.40 -14.17
CA ALA A 89 -18.18 -28.62 -13.62
C ALA A 89 -17.74 -27.80 -12.40
N GLN A 90 -16.93 -28.39 -11.51
CA GLN A 90 -16.34 -27.67 -10.37
C GLN A 90 -15.35 -26.57 -10.83
N GLU A 91 -14.47 -26.88 -11.78
CA GLU A 91 -13.54 -25.90 -12.36
C GLU A 91 -14.32 -24.74 -13.04
N ALA A 92 -15.39 -25.03 -13.77
CA ALA A 92 -16.23 -24.01 -14.40
C ALA A 92 -17.00 -23.17 -13.37
N ALA A 93 -17.53 -23.82 -12.32
CA ALA A 93 -18.18 -23.12 -11.22
C ALA A 93 -17.23 -22.16 -10.48
N ILE A 94 -15.96 -22.59 -10.28
CA ILE A 94 -14.91 -21.75 -9.68
C ILE A 94 -14.49 -20.64 -10.65
N ALA A 95 -14.37 -20.92 -11.95
CA ALA A 95 -13.93 -19.96 -12.96
C ALA A 95 -14.91 -18.78 -13.12
N GLY A 96 -16.19 -18.99 -12.86
CA GLY A 96 -17.22 -17.92 -12.85
C GLY A 96 -17.20 -17.03 -11.60
N ARG A 97 -16.59 -17.48 -10.50
CA ARG A 97 -16.64 -16.79 -9.20
C ARG A 97 -15.63 -15.64 -9.10
N TRP A 98 -16.06 -14.55 -8.47
CA TRP A 98 -15.20 -13.41 -8.19
C TRP A 98 -14.39 -13.63 -6.90
N THR A 99 -13.21 -14.21 -7.06
CA THR A 99 -12.26 -14.39 -5.95
C THR A 99 -11.56 -13.07 -5.60
N ILE A 100 -10.95 -13.01 -4.41
CA ILE A 100 -10.17 -11.83 -3.97
C ILE A 100 -9.06 -11.49 -4.97
N ALA A 101 -8.42 -12.48 -5.58
CA ALA A 101 -7.40 -12.24 -6.63
C ALA A 101 -8.02 -11.56 -7.86
N ARG A 102 -9.14 -12.05 -8.36
CA ARG A 102 -9.82 -11.43 -9.52
C ARG A 102 -10.32 -10.02 -9.21
N LEU A 103 -10.87 -9.81 -8.02
CA LEU A 103 -11.28 -8.49 -7.56
C LEU A 103 -10.09 -7.53 -7.44
N TRP A 104 -8.94 -8.01 -6.96
CA TRP A 104 -7.72 -7.23 -6.88
C TRP A 104 -7.23 -6.79 -8.26
N GLU A 105 -7.17 -7.69 -9.24
CA GLU A 105 -6.77 -7.34 -10.62
C GLU A 105 -7.76 -6.35 -11.25
N ALA A 106 -9.06 -6.57 -11.09
CA ALA A 106 -10.08 -5.63 -11.56
C ALA A 106 -10.00 -4.26 -10.86
N TYR A 107 -9.69 -4.24 -9.55
CA TYR A 107 -9.49 -3.00 -8.79
C TYR A 107 -8.30 -2.21 -9.34
N LYS A 108 -7.17 -2.86 -9.62
CA LYS A 108 -5.99 -2.21 -10.22
C LYS A 108 -6.29 -1.65 -11.60
N ALA A 109 -6.90 -2.47 -12.46
CA ALA A 109 -7.24 -2.08 -13.83
C ALA A 109 -8.21 -0.88 -13.89
N ASN A 110 -9.13 -0.77 -12.93
CA ASN A 110 -10.11 0.32 -12.85
C ASN A 110 -9.55 1.62 -12.24
N LYS A 111 -8.31 1.64 -11.81
CA LYS A 111 -7.68 2.80 -11.18
C LYS A 111 -6.26 3.03 -11.71
N PRO A 112 -6.12 3.30 -13.02
CA PRO A 112 -4.83 3.66 -13.59
C PRO A 112 -4.31 4.92 -12.87
N GLY A 113 -3.04 4.94 -12.51
CA GLY A 113 -2.43 6.07 -11.81
C GLY A 113 -2.74 6.19 -10.31
N LEU A 114 -3.32 5.15 -9.66
CA LEU A 114 -3.57 5.17 -8.22
C LEU A 114 -2.25 5.39 -7.45
N LYS A 115 -2.19 6.51 -6.72
CA LYS A 115 -1.06 6.79 -5.82
C LYS A 115 -0.93 5.68 -4.78
N GLY A 116 0.28 5.15 -4.64
CA GLY A 116 0.55 4.10 -3.66
C GLY A 116 0.18 2.69 -4.10
N ILE A 117 -0.15 2.47 -5.38
CA ILE A 117 -0.44 1.12 -5.91
C ILE A 117 0.69 0.13 -5.62
N VAL A 118 1.95 0.54 -5.78
CA VAL A 118 3.13 -0.28 -5.46
C VAL A 118 3.13 -0.72 -3.99
N THR A 119 2.74 0.19 -3.09
CA THR A 119 2.64 -0.13 -1.66
C THR A 119 1.48 -1.08 -1.38
N ASP A 120 0.36 -0.92 -2.08
CA ASP A 120 -0.79 -1.81 -1.97
C ASP A 120 -0.50 -3.19 -2.59
N GLU A 121 0.25 -3.27 -3.69
CA GLU A 121 0.74 -4.54 -4.25
C GLU A 121 1.62 -5.30 -3.27
N ASN A 122 2.56 -4.59 -2.62
CA ASN A 122 3.40 -5.19 -1.58
C ASN A 122 2.55 -5.68 -0.39
N ARG A 123 1.52 -4.92 0.04
CA ARG A 123 0.61 -5.35 1.10
C ARG A 123 -0.21 -6.56 0.68
N TYR A 124 -0.75 -6.55 -0.54
CA TYR A 124 -1.51 -7.66 -1.08
C TYR A 124 -0.66 -8.93 -1.12
N LYS A 125 0.51 -8.86 -1.74
CA LYS A 125 1.44 -9.98 -1.86
C LYS A 125 1.87 -10.56 -0.51
N ASN A 126 2.18 -9.69 0.45
CA ASN A 126 2.74 -10.14 1.74
C ASN A 126 1.68 -10.57 2.75
N TYR A 127 0.43 -10.08 2.65
CA TYR A 127 -0.54 -10.24 3.73
C TYR A 127 -1.93 -10.70 3.30
N LEU A 128 -2.30 -10.57 2.02
CA LEU A 128 -3.63 -10.93 1.53
C LEU A 128 -3.62 -12.09 0.52
N GLN A 129 -2.44 -12.57 0.14
CA GLN A 129 -2.28 -13.65 -0.84
C GLN A 129 -2.96 -14.96 -0.38
N GLU A 130 -3.06 -15.22 0.91
CA GLU A 130 -3.76 -16.38 1.46
C GLU A 130 -5.26 -16.41 1.13
N PHE A 131 -5.86 -15.24 0.92
CA PHE A 131 -7.28 -15.12 0.54
C PHE A 131 -7.49 -15.13 -0.98
N ALA A 132 -6.44 -15.20 -1.79
CA ALA A 132 -6.50 -15.00 -3.23
C ALA A 132 -7.52 -15.89 -3.94
N GLY A 133 -7.60 -17.17 -3.56
CA GLY A 133 -8.52 -18.15 -4.17
C GLY A 133 -9.94 -18.15 -3.57
N ARG A 134 -10.19 -17.42 -2.49
CA ARG A 134 -11.49 -17.38 -1.81
C ARG A 134 -12.35 -16.24 -2.38
N THR A 135 -13.67 -16.42 -2.35
CA THR A 135 -14.61 -15.33 -2.64
C THR A 135 -14.84 -14.48 -1.39
N PRO A 136 -15.33 -13.23 -1.53
CA PRO A 136 -15.65 -12.39 -0.37
C PRO A 136 -16.57 -13.08 0.64
N GLU A 137 -17.58 -13.83 0.18
CA GLU A 137 -18.57 -14.52 1.01
C GLU A 137 -17.98 -15.67 1.85
N GLU A 138 -16.87 -16.25 1.38
CA GLU A 138 -16.17 -17.31 2.09
C GLU A 138 -15.27 -16.78 3.21
N ILE A 139 -15.15 -15.46 3.36
CA ILE A 139 -14.27 -14.82 4.30
C ILE A 139 -15.08 -14.02 5.31
N GLY A 140 -15.22 -14.56 6.51
CA GLY A 140 -15.96 -13.93 7.60
C GLY A 140 -15.10 -13.09 8.55
N THR A 141 -15.76 -12.55 9.58
CA THR A 141 -15.10 -11.76 10.64
C THR A 141 -13.96 -12.52 11.31
N HIS A 142 -14.13 -13.83 11.55
CA HIS A 142 -13.08 -14.67 12.15
C HIS A 142 -11.77 -14.65 11.35
N ASP A 143 -11.84 -14.73 10.02
CA ASP A 143 -10.65 -14.70 9.15
C ASP A 143 -9.93 -13.35 9.24
N VAL A 144 -10.71 -12.26 9.31
CA VAL A 144 -10.16 -10.89 9.46
C VAL A 144 -9.46 -10.71 10.79
N ASP A 145 -10.07 -11.21 11.86
CA ASP A 145 -9.50 -11.16 13.20
C ASP A 145 -8.25 -12.02 13.32
N ALA A 146 -8.27 -13.22 12.73
CA ALA A 146 -7.09 -14.09 12.67
C ALA A 146 -5.92 -13.41 11.96
N LEU A 147 -6.19 -12.73 10.82
CA LEU A 147 -5.18 -11.92 10.12
C LEU A 147 -4.67 -10.78 11.01
N ARG A 148 -5.57 -10.01 11.64
CA ARG A 148 -5.23 -8.91 12.54
C ARG A 148 -4.33 -9.36 13.68
N LEU A 149 -4.73 -10.42 14.39
CA LEU A 149 -3.99 -10.98 15.53
C LEU A 149 -2.63 -11.52 15.10
N ARG A 150 -2.56 -12.24 13.98
CA ARG A 150 -1.30 -12.76 13.44
C ARG A 150 -0.32 -11.63 13.11
N LEU A 151 -0.77 -10.57 12.44
CA LEU A 151 0.09 -9.42 12.13
C LEU A 151 0.58 -8.72 13.40
N SER A 152 -0.29 -8.57 14.40
CA SER A 152 0.07 -7.99 15.70
C SER A 152 1.09 -8.86 16.45
N LYS A 153 0.90 -10.19 16.50
CA LYS A 153 1.87 -11.14 17.08
C LYS A 153 3.21 -11.13 16.34
N ALA A 154 3.20 -10.90 15.03
CA ALA A 154 4.41 -10.73 14.22
C ALA A 154 5.09 -9.34 14.39
N GLY A 155 4.71 -8.55 15.40
CA GLY A 155 5.32 -7.26 15.72
C GLY A 155 5.02 -6.14 14.72
N LYS A 156 4.00 -6.29 13.87
CA LYS A 156 3.64 -5.21 12.93
C LYS A 156 2.98 -4.06 13.67
N LYS A 157 3.41 -2.82 13.35
CA LYS A 157 2.83 -1.59 13.94
C LYS A 157 1.32 -1.52 13.63
N ALA A 158 0.52 -1.00 14.57
CA ALA A 158 -0.94 -0.84 14.43
C ALA A 158 -1.35 -0.15 13.11
N GLY A 159 -0.59 0.86 12.66
CA GLY A 159 -0.81 1.52 11.36
C GLY A 159 -0.62 0.60 10.16
N THR A 160 0.33 -0.34 10.22
CA THR A 160 0.52 -1.34 9.15
C THR A 160 -0.66 -2.31 9.11
N VAL A 161 -1.08 -2.82 10.26
CA VAL A 161 -2.24 -3.71 10.38
C VAL A 161 -3.49 -3.02 9.83
N LYS A 162 -3.78 -1.80 10.28
CA LYS A 162 -4.89 -1.00 9.77
C LYS A 162 -4.86 -0.87 8.24
N ASN A 163 -3.70 -0.51 7.67
CA ASN A 163 -3.58 -0.34 6.22
C ASN A 163 -3.81 -1.63 5.43
N VAL A 164 -3.44 -2.80 5.97
CA VAL A 164 -3.73 -4.10 5.35
C VAL A 164 -5.23 -4.38 5.35
N LEU A 165 -5.90 -4.18 6.49
CA LEU A 165 -7.36 -4.38 6.61
C LEU A 165 -8.13 -3.39 5.72
N GLU A 166 -7.68 -2.12 5.65
CA GLU A 166 -8.26 -1.10 4.76
C GLU A 166 -8.10 -1.47 3.28
N LEU A 167 -6.96 -2.03 2.88
CA LEU A 167 -6.77 -2.49 1.50
C LEU A 167 -7.79 -3.59 1.17
N ARG A 168 -7.94 -4.60 2.04
CA ARG A 168 -8.91 -5.66 1.86
C ARG A 168 -10.34 -5.09 1.75
N ARG A 169 -10.73 -4.19 2.67
CA ARG A 169 -12.03 -3.53 2.64
C ARG A 169 -12.25 -2.76 1.32
N ARG A 170 -11.24 -2.07 0.81
CA ARG A 170 -11.32 -1.35 -0.46
C ARG A 170 -11.53 -2.27 -1.65
N ILE A 171 -10.88 -3.44 -1.69
CA ILE A 171 -11.05 -4.44 -2.75
C ILE A 171 -12.49 -4.98 -2.75
N ILE A 172 -13.02 -5.36 -1.58
CA ILE A 172 -14.38 -5.88 -1.45
C ILE A 172 -15.42 -4.81 -1.82
N ASN A 173 -15.29 -3.60 -1.26
CA ASN A 173 -16.20 -2.49 -1.55
C ASN A 173 -16.22 -2.13 -3.04
N PHE A 174 -15.06 -2.25 -3.73
CA PHE A 174 -15.01 -2.10 -5.18
C PHE A 174 -15.84 -3.18 -5.87
N GLY A 175 -15.68 -4.46 -5.48
CA GLY A 175 -16.46 -5.56 -6.02
C GLY A 175 -17.96 -5.35 -5.86
N VAL A 176 -18.40 -4.98 -4.67
CA VAL A 176 -19.82 -4.66 -4.38
C VAL A 176 -20.33 -3.52 -5.27
N LYS A 177 -19.59 -2.40 -5.34
CA LYS A 177 -19.98 -1.25 -6.16
C LYS A 177 -20.07 -1.55 -7.66
N LYS A 178 -19.31 -2.55 -8.12
CA LYS A 178 -19.33 -2.99 -9.53
C LYS A 178 -20.30 -4.16 -9.78
N GLY A 179 -21.04 -4.62 -8.78
CA GLY A 179 -21.92 -5.78 -8.90
C GLY A 179 -21.20 -7.10 -9.13
N LEU A 180 -19.93 -7.19 -8.78
CA LEU A 180 -19.09 -8.38 -8.98
C LEU A 180 -19.18 -9.38 -7.82
N CYS A 181 -19.60 -8.91 -6.66
CA CYS A 181 -19.88 -9.74 -5.48
C CYS A 181 -20.99 -9.09 -4.65
N PRO A 182 -21.74 -9.88 -3.86
CA PRO A 182 -22.79 -9.35 -3.01
C PRO A 182 -22.21 -8.50 -1.87
N TRP A 183 -23.04 -7.59 -1.36
CA TRP A 183 -22.74 -6.85 -0.16
C TRP A 183 -22.80 -7.77 1.07
N GLN A 184 -21.81 -7.67 1.93
CA GLN A 184 -21.75 -8.37 3.21
C GLN A 184 -22.21 -7.42 4.32
N SER A 185 -23.21 -7.84 5.10
CA SER A 185 -23.69 -7.07 6.25
C SER A 185 -22.60 -6.97 7.35
N PRO A 186 -22.64 -5.96 8.23
CA PRO A 186 -21.71 -5.90 9.39
C PRO A 186 -21.78 -7.12 10.31
N ALA A 187 -22.92 -7.84 10.33
CA ALA A 187 -23.05 -9.09 11.06
C ALA A 187 -22.27 -10.25 10.42
N GLN A 188 -22.11 -10.24 9.10
CA GLN A 188 -21.34 -11.24 8.35
C GLN A 188 -19.86 -10.89 8.30
N LEU A 189 -19.54 -9.61 8.15
CA LEU A 189 -18.15 -9.14 8.03
C LEU A 189 -17.96 -7.84 8.81
N HIS A 190 -17.29 -7.95 9.94
CA HIS A 190 -16.88 -6.84 10.76
C HIS A 190 -15.35 -6.64 10.68
N PHE A 191 -14.91 -5.39 10.64
CA PHE A 191 -13.50 -4.99 10.69
C PHE A 191 -13.21 -4.25 11.98
N GLU A 192 -12.67 -4.92 12.97
CA GLU A 192 -12.13 -4.25 14.15
C GLU A 192 -10.81 -3.57 13.80
N MET A 193 -10.88 -2.26 13.55
CA MET A 193 -9.69 -1.49 13.17
C MET A 193 -8.84 -1.15 14.38
N PRO A 194 -7.51 -1.37 14.32
CA PRO A 194 -6.61 -0.98 15.39
C PRO A 194 -6.70 0.52 15.68
N ARG A 195 -6.80 0.88 16.94
CA ARG A 195 -6.70 2.28 17.38
C ARG A 195 -5.28 2.79 17.18
N LEU A 196 -5.15 3.93 16.54
CA LEU A 196 -3.86 4.56 16.30
C LEU A 196 -3.61 5.62 17.36
N ASN A 197 -2.74 5.33 18.30
CA ASN A 197 -2.29 6.30 19.31
C ASN A 197 -0.96 6.92 18.86
N ASN A 198 -0.95 7.60 17.70
CA ASN A 198 0.26 8.13 17.08
C ASN A 198 0.21 9.65 16.81
N VAL A 199 -0.54 10.39 17.61
CA VAL A 199 -0.48 11.86 17.58
C VAL A 199 0.87 12.27 18.22
N LYS A 200 1.96 12.18 17.45
CA LYS A 200 3.24 12.77 17.84
C LYS A 200 3.28 14.19 17.30
N THR A 201 3.39 15.15 18.18
CA THR A 201 3.78 16.51 17.86
C THR A 201 5.30 16.58 18.02
N GLU A 202 6.04 16.35 16.94
CA GLU A 202 7.50 16.47 16.93
C GLU A 202 7.82 17.97 16.82
N MET A 203 8.23 18.60 17.90
CA MET A 203 8.65 19.99 17.92
C MET A 203 10.10 20.07 18.38
N LEU A 204 10.95 20.75 17.61
CA LEU A 204 12.31 21.05 18.01
C LEU A 204 12.32 22.20 19.02
N THR A 205 13.11 22.07 20.09
CA THR A 205 13.40 23.18 21.01
C THR A 205 14.18 24.30 20.31
N ALA A 206 14.35 25.44 20.94
CA ALA A 206 15.12 26.54 20.39
C ALA A 206 16.58 26.11 20.09
N GLU A 207 17.21 25.40 21.04
CA GLU A 207 18.57 24.89 20.91
C GLU A 207 18.68 23.85 19.78
N GLN A 208 17.71 22.95 19.68
CA GLN A 208 17.67 21.95 18.60
C GLN A 208 17.49 22.61 17.23
N ARG A 209 16.68 23.67 17.14
CA ARG A 209 16.51 24.47 15.92
C ARG A 209 17.82 25.16 15.51
N ALA A 210 18.54 25.74 16.47
CA ALA A 210 19.83 26.36 16.21
C ALA A 210 20.86 25.35 15.65
N ARG A 211 21.03 24.21 16.34
CA ARG A 211 21.91 23.12 15.87
C ARG A 211 21.50 22.58 14.48
N PHE A 212 20.20 22.46 14.26
CA PHE A 212 19.66 22.04 12.96
C PHE A 212 20.03 23.03 11.84
N ILE A 213 19.80 24.33 12.05
CA ILE A 213 20.11 25.36 11.04
C ILE A 213 21.60 25.37 10.73
N GLU A 214 22.46 25.30 11.74
CA GLU A 214 23.90 25.23 11.59
C GLU A 214 24.32 23.98 10.78
N ALA A 215 23.85 22.80 11.18
CA ALA A 215 24.16 21.55 10.50
C ALA A 215 23.62 21.51 9.05
N ALA A 216 22.49 22.15 8.78
CA ALA A 216 21.93 22.23 7.45
C ALA A 216 22.73 23.19 6.55
N ARG A 217 23.19 24.35 7.08
CA ARG A 217 24.04 25.29 6.36
C ARG A 217 25.43 24.73 6.05
N ASN A 218 26.00 23.98 7.01
CA ASN A 218 27.31 23.36 6.89
C ASN A 218 27.28 21.95 6.30
N ALA A 219 26.13 21.52 5.75
CA ALA A 219 25.98 20.17 5.23
C ALA A 219 26.92 19.90 4.05
N LYS A 220 27.68 18.79 4.10
CA LYS A 220 28.54 18.33 3.00
C LYS A 220 27.79 18.28 1.66
N ASN A 221 26.50 17.90 1.68
CA ASN A 221 25.60 18.02 0.54
C ASN A 221 24.78 19.31 0.69
N ARG A 222 25.27 20.39 0.09
CA ARG A 222 24.65 21.73 0.13
C ARG A 222 23.19 21.70 -0.30
N LYS A 223 22.88 20.99 -1.39
CA LYS A 223 21.50 20.84 -1.88
C LYS A 223 20.56 20.21 -0.84
N ALA A 224 21.04 19.22 -0.09
CA ALA A 224 20.25 18.60 0.99
C ALA A 224 20.03 19.55 2.17
N GLY A 225 21.03 20.32 2.54
CA GLY A 225 20.89 21.37 3.55
C GLY A 225 19.85 22.40 3.15
N GLN A 226 19.98 22.95 1.95
CA GLN A 226 19.01 23.92 1.38
C GLN A 226 17.60 23.34 1.30
N PHE A 227 17.47 22.06 0.91
CA PHE A 227 16.17 21.35 0.87
C PHE A 227 15.54 21.26 2.28
N MET A 228 16.32 20.95 3.30
CA MET A 228 15.83 20.88 4.68
C MET A 228 15.49 22.27 5.25
N LEU A 229 16.28 23.29 4.94
CA LEU A 229 15.99 24.69 5.32
C LEU A 229 14.70 25.18 4.65
N MET A 230 14.49 24.84 3.37
CA MET A 230 13.23 25.15 2.69
C MET A 230 12.03 24.47 3.39
N ALA A 231 12.17 23.17 3.74
CA ALA A 231 11.14 22.46 4.50
C ALA A 231 10.84 23.10 5.87
N TYR A 232 11.87 23.58 6.54
CA TYR A 232 11.80 24.24 7.86
C TYR A 232 11.09 25.59 7.79
N TYR A 233 11.49 26.47 6.84
CA TYR A 233 10.96 27.81 6.71
C TYR A 233 9.56 27.88 6.08
N THR A 234 9.14 26.86 5.35
CA THR A 234 7.86 26.86 4.64
C THR A 234 6.84 25.87 5.20
N GLY A 235 7.28 24.87 5.95
CA GLY A 235 6.43 23.76 6.36
C GLY A 235 5.93 22.88 5.19
N MET A 236 6.45 23.04 3.97
CA MET A 236 6.05 22.25 2.78
C MET A 236 6.29 20.76 2.97
N ARG A 237 5.41 19.95 2.36
CA ARG A 237 5.62 18.49 2.33
C ARG A 237 6.78 18.13 1.42
N ARG A 238 7.50 17.04 1.76
CA ARG A 238 8.60 16.51 0.93
C ARG A 238 8.22 16.40 -0.55
N GLY A 239 7.04 15.87 -0.84
CA GLY A 239 6.57 15.71 -2.22
C GLY A 239 6.29 17.03 -2.95
N GLU A 240 5.89 18.07 -2.23
CA GLU A 240 5.69 19.42 -2.75
C GLU A 240 7.04 20.05 -3.09
N LEU A 241 8.04 19.91 -2.21
CA LEU A 241 9.40 20.38 -2.47
C LEU A 241 10.07 19.66 -3.66
N PHE A 242 9.85 18.37 -3.81
CA PHE A 242 10.38 17.64 -4.98
C PHE A 242 9.79 18.15 -6.31
N ARG A 243 8.59 18.73 -6.29
CA ARG A 243 7.90 19.24 -7.48
C ARG A 243 8.01 20.77 -7.63
N LEU A 244 8.65 21.45 -6.69
CA LEU A 244 8.76 22.89 -6.73
C LEU A 244 9.59 23.32 -7.94
N LYS A 245 8.98 24.14 -8.80
CA LYS A 245 9.61 24.72 -9.97
C LYS A 245 9.84 26.21 -9.77
N TRP A 246 10.82 26.77 -10.43
CA TRP A 246 11.07 28.21 -10.44
C TRP A 246 9.87 29.02 -10.91
N ALA A 247 9.15 28.52 -11.92
CA ALA A 247 7.90 29.13 -12.41
C ALA A 247 6.75 29.14 -11.40
N HIS A 248 6.88 28.45 -10.27
CA HIS A 248 5.87 28.48 -9.18
C HIS A 248 6.15 29.58 -8.15
N ILE A 249 7.25 30.33 -8.29
CA ILE A 249 7.68 31.35 -7.35
C ILE A 249 7.43 32.72 -7.98
N ASP A 250 6.52 33.47 -7.40
CA ASP A 250 6.23 34.83 -7.76
C ASP A 250 6.95 35.76 -6.80
N PHE A 251 8.11 36.26 -7.23
CA PHE A 251 8.96 37.15 -6.42
C PHE A 251 8.35 38.53 -6.28
N GLU A 252 7.59 39.01 -7.23
CA GLU A 252 6.92 40.32 -7.20
C GLU A 252 5.78 40.31 -6.18
N ARG A 253 4.85 39.37 -6.32
CA ARG A 253 3.69 39.26 -5.42
C ARG A 253 4.03 38.61 -4.09
N GLY A 254 5.21 38.00 -3.96
CA GLY A 254 5.67 37.37 -2.73
C GLY A 254 4.97 36.07 -2.37
N PHE A 255 4.72 35.18 -3.35
CA PHE A 255 4.04 33.91 -3.10
C PHE A 255 4.72 32.73 -3.79
N ILE A 256 4.61 31.56 -3.16
CA ILE A 256 4.93 30.26 -3.76
C ILE A 256 3.61 29.56 -4.04
N THR A 257 3.39 29.14 -5.30
CA THR A 257 2.23 28.36 -5.69
C THR A 257 2.55 26.87 -5.57
N ILE A 258 1.85 26.17 -4.69
CA ILE A 258 1.94 24.71 -4.53
C ILE A 258 0.89 24.10 -5.43
N ARG A 259 1.35 23.59 -6.59
CA ARG A 259 0.44 22.91 -7.52
C ARG A 259 0.07 21.52 -7.03
N GLY A 260 -1.22 21.22 -7.11
CA GLY A 260 -1.69 19.85 -6.97
C GLY A 260 -1.08 18.97 -8.06
N GLU A 261 -1.07 17.63 -7.85
CA GLU A 261 -0.67 16.72 -8.93
C GLU A 261 -1.79 16.66 -9.97
N GLU A 262 -1.47 16.96 -11.23
CA GLU A 262 -2.34 16.71 -12.37
C GLU A 262 -2.56 15.20 -12.47
N GLN A 263 -3.76 14.74 -12.12
CA GLN A 263 -4.26 13.41 -12.45
C GLN A 263 -5.54 13.57 -13.24
N GLU A 264 -5.63 12.94 -14.38
CA GLU A 264 -6.88 12.80 -15.13
C GLU A 264 -7.97 12.27 -14.18
N GLY A 265 -9.02 13.07 -13.99
CA GLY A 265 -10.19 12.70 -13.18
C GLY A 265 -10.22 13.14 -11.72
N ALA A 266 -9.21 13.80 -11.18
CA ALA A 266 -9.25 14.32 -9.79
C ALA A 266 -10.03 15.64 -9.71
N LYS A 267 -11.26 15.61 -9.21
CA LYS A 267 -12.20 16.75 -9.06
C LYS A 267 -11.76 17.91 -8.14
N SER A 268 -10.54 17.92 -7.57
CA SER A 268 -10.14 18.95 -6.61
C SER A 268 -8.63 19.17 -6.54
N ASN A 269 -8.04 19.54 -7.66
CA ASN A 269 -6.66 20.00 -7.69
C ASN A 269 -6.65 21.53 -7.62
N ARG A 270 -6.88 22.10 -6.43
CA ARG A 270 -6.72 23.54 -6.21
C ARG A 270 -5.26 23.81 -5.95
N ASP A 271 -4.71 24.79 -6.67
CA ASP A 271 -3.43 25.38 -6.36
C ASP A 271 -3.54 26.10 -5.02
N GLU A 272 -2.63 25.82 -4.10
CA GLU A 272 -2.51 26.49 -2.83
C GLU A 272 -1.36 27.49 -2.90
N ARG A 273 -1.50 28.63 -2.19
CA ARG A 273 -0.44 29.65 -2.15
C ARG A 273 0.05 29.83 -0.73
N ILE A 274 1.38 29.88 -0.58
CA ILE A 274 2.01 30.23 0.68
C ILE A 274 2.85 31.49 0.51
N PRO A 275 2.94 32.39 1.52
CA PRO A 275 3.76 33.57 1.46
C PRO A 275 5.25 33.25 1.29
N LEU A 276 5.93 34.06 0.52
CA LEU A 276 7.36 34.04 0.31
C LEU A 276 8.02 34.94 1.38
N THR A 277 8.43 34.36 2.48
CA THR A 277 9.08 35.07 3.60
C THR A 277 10.52 35.45 3.26
N GLN A 278 11.09 36.43 4.01
CA GLN A 278 12.47 36.89 3.78
C GLN A 278 13.51 35.76 3.86
N PRO A 279 13.51 34.84 4.88
CA PRO A 279 14.43 33.72 4.92
C PRO A 279 14.33 32.79 3.73
N VAL A 280 13.14 32.65 3.13
CA VAL A 280 12.91 31.83 1.94
C VAL A 280 13.44 32.52 0.69
N ARG A 281 13.28 33.86 0.58
CA ARG A 281 13.87 34.65 -0.52
C ARG A 281 15.40 34.54 -0.54
N GLU A 282 16.03 34.70 0.61
CA GLU A 282 17.48 34.58 0.77
C GLU A 282 17.96 33.17 0.38
N LEU A 283 17.27 32.15 0.89
CA LEU A 283 17.61 30.76 0.55
C LEU A 283 17.46 30.46 -0.95
N LEU A 284 16.41 30.98 -1.60
CA LEU A 284 16.23 30.84 -3.05
C LEU A 284 17.30 31.57 -3.84
N ALA A 285 17.73 32.75 -3.37
CA ALA A 285 18.86 33.50 -3.96
C ALA A 285 20.18 32.70 -3.83
N GLU A 286 20.42 32.07 -2.68
CA GLU A 286 21.58 31.19 -2.46
C GLU A 286 21.55 29.92 -3.36
N ILE A 287 20.36 29.35 -3.61
CA ILE A 287 20.21 28.20 -4.52
C ILE A 287 20.56 28.64 -5.93
N GLY A 288 20.20 29.85 -6.30
CA GLY A 288 20.42 30.43 -7.61
C GLY A 288 19.61 29.79 -8.71
N GLY A 289 19.57 30.42 -9.87
CA GLY A 289 19.05 29.79 -11.09
C GLY A 289 19.95 28.64 -11.52
N ASN A 290 19.35 27.54 -11.91
CA ASN A 290 20.02 26.42 -12.56
C ASN A 290 19.29 26.11 -13.86
N ASP A 291 19.90 25.33 -14.75
CA ASP A 291 19.30 24.99 -16.05
C ASP A 291 18.06 24.10 -15.95
N SER A 292 17.70 23.67 -14.72
CA SER A 292 16.51 22.87 -14.45
C SER A 292 15.27 23.75 -14.21
N ALA A 293 14.13 23.27 -14.68
CA ALA A 293 12.86 23.86 -14.28
C ALA A 293 12.56 23.71 -12.78
N TYR A 294 13.21 22.76 -12.08
CA TYR A 294 13.02 22.48 -10.67
C TYR A 294 13.99 23.23 -9.78
N VAL A 295 13.53 23.74 -8.63
CA VAL A 295 14.37 24.34 -7.60
C VAL A 295 15.34 23.31 -7.03
N PHE A 296 14.88 22.07 -6.88
CA PHE A 296 15.68 20.94 -6.41
C PHE A 296 15.73 19.83 -7.47
N PRO A 297 16.63 19.95 -8.46
CA PRO A 297 16.77 18.92 -9.49
C PRO A 297 17.41 17.64 -8.93
N GLY A 298 17.13 16.53 -9.61
CA GLY A 298 17.71 15.22 -9.37
C GLY A 298 19.23 15.18 -9.61
N ARG A 299 19.78 13.97 -9.66
CA ARG A 299 21.22 13.76 -9.90
C ARG A 299 21.64 14.11 -11.33
N ASP A 300 20.71 13.99 -12.26
CA ASP A 300 20.88 14.35 -13.68
C ASP A 300 20.89 15.87 -13.94
N GLY A 301 20.62 16.66 -12.91
CA GLY A 301 20.54 18.12 -13.02
C GLY A 301 19.28 18.66 -13.68
N VAL A 302 18.44 17.81 -14.28
CA VAL A 302 17.28 18.22 -15.11
C VAL A 302 15.96 17.76 -14.52
N SER A 303 15.83 16.47 -14.21
CA SER A 303 14.61 15.89 -13.67
C SER A 303 14.37 16.29 -12.21
N ARG A 304 13.16 16.08 -11.72
CA ARG A 304 12.84 16.30 -10.30
C ARG A 304 13.62 15.34 -9.39
N MET A 305 14.00 15.79 -8.23
CA MET A 305 14.52 14.93 -7.17
C MET A 305 13.47 13.92 -6.72
N THR A 306 13.86 12.68 -6.48
CA THR A 306 12.95 11.59 -6.05
C THR A 306 13.30 11.01 -4.69
N ASP A 307 14.57 11.09 -4.29
CA ASP A 307 15.05 10.60 -2.99
C ASP A 307 16.17 11.46 -2.44
N ILE A 308 16.12 11.70 -1.13
CA ILE A 308 17.11 12.49 -0.37
C ILE A 308 17.30 11.91 1.06
N ASN A 309 16.75 10.73 1.34
CA ASN A 309 16.66 10.18 2.70
C ASN A 309 18.04 10.02 3.36
N LYS A 310 19.04 9.54 2.63
CA LYS A 310 20.40 9.33 3.15
C LYS A 310 21.02 10.64 3.64
N GLN A 311 20.93 11.70 2.82
CA GLN A 311 21.51 13.02 3.10
C GLN A 311 20.79 13.71 4.26
N VAL A 312 19.46 13.68 4.25
CA VAL A 312 18.61 14.25 5.32
C VAL A 312 18.89 13.60 6.66
N ASN A 313 19.05 12.26 6.70
CA ASN A 313 19.42 11.54 7.92
C ASN A 313 20.86 11.85 8.37
N ALA A 314 21.79 12.15 7.47
CA ALA A 314 23.12 12.59 7.83
C ALA A 314 23.08 13.97 8.53
N ILE A 315 22.30 14.92 8.02
CA ILE A 315 22.10 16.24 8.64
C ILE A 315 21.43 16.10 10.00
N LYS A 316 20.39 15.24 10.11
CA LYS A 316 19.75 14.94 11.40
C LYS A 316 20.74 14.50 12.45
N ARG A 317 21.66 13.58 12.11
CA ARG A 317 22.72 13.12 13.03
C ARG A 317 23.72 14.23 13.36
N ALA A 318 24.14 15.01 12.37
CA ALA A 318 25.07 16.12 12.58
C ALA A 318 24.46 17.21 13.49
N ALA A 319 23.15 17.40 13.46
CA ALA A 319 22.42 18.33 14.34
C ALA A 319 22.09 17.73 15.72
N ASP A 320 22.50 16.51 15.99
CA ASP A 320 22.17 15.78 17.23
C ASP A 320 20.67 15.86 17.57
N LEU A 321 19.80 15.58 16.58
CA LEU A 321 18.36 15.54 16.78
C LEU A 321 17.92 14.16 17.29
N PRO A 322 16.80 14.09 18.05
CA PRO A 322 16.31 12.84 18.61
C PRO A 322 16.21 11.69 17.60
N GLU A 323 16.52 10.47 18.03
CA GLU A 323 16.55 9.31 17.14
C GLU A 323 15.20 9.05 16.45
N ASP A 324 14.10 9.28 17.14
CA ASP A 324 12.76 9.11 16.61
C ASP A 324 12.23 10.33 15.83
N PHE A 325 12.99 11.44 15.76
CA PHE A 325 12.63 12.61 14.96
C PHE A 325 12.63 12.28 13.47
N ARG A 326 11.52 12.52 12.80
CA ARG A 326 11.33 12.30 11.37
C ARG A 326 11.74 13.53 10.57
N PRO A 327 12.96 13.59 9.98
CA PRO A 327 13.57 14.84 9.57
C PRO A 327 12.66 15.83 8.84
N LEU A 328 12.03 15.42 7.75
CA LEU A 328 11.21 16.34 6.94
C LEU A 328 9.80 16.54 7.50
N HIS A 329 9.22 15.50 8.08
CA HIS A 329 7.88 15.60 8.67
C HIS A 329 7.91 16.30 10.02
N GLY A 330 8.95 16.05 10.82
CA GLY A 330 9.20 16.73 12.08
C GLY A 330 9.47 18.23 11.90
N LEU A 331 10.19 18.65 10.85
CA LEU A 331 10.36 20.07 10.52
C LEU A 331 9.04 20.76 10.22
N ARG A 332 8.14 20.10 9.49
CA ARG A 332 6.79 20.63 9.26
C ARG A 332 5.96 20.71 10.56
N HIS A 333 6.10 19.71 11.44
CA HIS A 333 5.49 19.77 12.78
C HIS A 333 6.07 20.91 13.60
N THR A 334 7.39 21.09 13.57
CA THR A 334 8.06 22.22 14.24
C THR A 334 7.55 23.56 13.72
N PHE A 335 7.45 23.74 12.39
CA PHE A 335 6.88 24.95 11.80
C PHE A 335 5.47 25.24 12.33
N ALA A 336 4.58 24.24 12.32
CA ALA A 336 3.22 24.39 12.82
C ALA A 336 3.17 24.71 14.31
N SER A 337 3.93 23.96 15.11
CA SER A 337 3.96 24.14 16.57
C SER A 337 4.52 25.50 16.97
N VAL A 338 5.60 25.94 16.32
CA VAL A 338 6.17 27.28 16.55
C VAL A 338 5.16 28.36 16.19
N ALA A 339 4.48 28.25 15.04
CA ALA A 339 3.48 29.24 14.63
C ALA A 339 2.34 29.35 15.68
N VAL A 340 1.76 28.21 16.09
CA VAL A 340 0.67 28.18 17.07
C VAL A 340 1.14 28.72 18.44
N SER A 341 2.30 28.31 18.93
CA SER A 341 2.86 28.78 20.22
C SER A 341 3.15 30.28 20.23
N HIS A 342 3.29 30.92 19.07
CA HIS A 342 3.45 32.36 18.91
C HIS A 342 2.14 33.08 18.54
N GLY A 343 0.99 32.44 18.74
CA GLY A 343 -0.32 33.10 18.59
C GLY A 343 -0.86 33.15 17.15
N VAL A 344 -0.22 32.44 16.19
CA VAL A 344 -0.79 32.35 14.84
C VAL A 344 -2.05 31.49 14.88
N PRO A 345 -3.22 32.00 14.46
CA PRO A 345 -4.49 31.26 14.52
C PRO A 345 -4.40 29.92 13.75
N LEU A 346 -5.01 28.85 14.29
CA LEU A 346 -5.01 27.52 13.67
C LEU A 346 -5.53 27.54 12.22
N SER A 347 -6.49 28.41 11.90
CA SER A 347 -7.00 28.58 10.54
C SER A 347 -5.94 29.11 9.57
N HIS A 348 -5.03 29.98 10.03
CA HIS A 348 -3.91 30.47 9.25
C HIS A 348 -2.83 29.40 9.11
N VAL A 349 -2.51 28.69 10.20
CA VAL A 349 -1.58 27.55 10.17
C VAL A 349 -2.08 26.45 9.22
N GLN A 350 -3.39 26.20 9.20
CA GLN A 350 -4.01 25.28 8.24
C GLN A 350 -3.73 25.67 6.78
N LYS A 351 -3.90 26.96 6.46
CA LYS A 351 -3.63 27.51 5.12
C LYS A 351 -2.14 27.45 4.79
N LEU A 352 -1.27 27.89 5.69
CA LEU A 352 0.19 27.81 5.50
C LEU A 352 0.69 26.39 5.26
N LEU A 353 0.09 25.42 5.95
CA LEU A 353 0.40 24.00 5.77
C LEU A 353 -0.34 23.35 4.60
N THR A 354 -1.20 24.05 3.90
CA THR A 354 -2.03 23.47 2.83
C THR A 354 -2.79 22.21 3.27
N HIS A 355 -3.36 22.23 4.50
CA HIS A 355 -4.19 21.16 5.01
C HIS A 355 -5.61 21.28 4.49
N LYS A 356 -6.04 20.29 3.66
CA LYS A 356 -7.43 20.23 3.17
C LYS A 356 -8.43 19.86 4.27
N ASP A 357 -7.99 19.03 5.23
CA ASP A 357 -8.79 18.58 6.36
C ASP A 357 -8.36 19.35 7.62
N PRO A 358 -9.27 20.15 8.24
CA PRO A 358 -8.98 20.87 9.46
C PRO A 358 -8.52 19.98 10.62
N SER A 359 -8.99 18.72 10.67
CA SER A 359 -8.60 17.76 11.72
C SER A 359 -7.09 17.51 11.77
N LEU A 360 -6.38 17.70 10.64
CA LEU A 360 -4.92 17.58 10.60
C LEU A 360 -4.21 18.70 11.35
N THR A 361 -4.83 19.89 11.47
CA THR A 361 -4.27 21.03 12.19
C THR A 361 -4.72 21.03 13.65
N GLN A 362 -5.87 20.45 13.96
CA GLN A 362 -6.43 20.37 15.31
C GLN A 362 -5.47 19.69 16.32
N ARG A 363 -4.53 18.89 15.87
CA ARG A 363 -3.48 18.29 16.72
C ARG A 363 -2.59 19.30 17.42
N TYR A 364 -2.54 20.54 16.95
CA TYR A 364 -1.74 21.63 17.54
C TYR A 364 -2.57 22.53 18.47
N ALA A 365 -3.88 22.28 18.60
CA ALA A 365 -4.78 23.14 19.42
C ALA A 365 -4.33 23.25 20.87
N HIS A 366 -3.75 22.17 21.43
CA HIS A 366 -3.23 22.20 22.82
C HIS A 366 -2.10 23.22 23.03
N LEU A 367 -1.49 23.74 21.95
CA LEU A 367 -0.47 24.79 22.03
C LEU A 367 -1.08 26.20 22.01
N GLU A 368 -2.38 26.34 21.71
CA GLU A 368 -3.09 27.63 21.75
C GLU A 368 -3.26 28.15 23.19
N ASP A 369 -3.35 27.28 24.19
CA ASP A 369 -3.58 27.69 25.59
C ASP A 369 -2.45 28.57 26.12
N SER A 370 -1.20 28.29 25.74
CA SER A 370 -0.06 29.15 26.11
C SER A 370 -0.07 30.49 25.37
N ALA A 371 -0.42 30.46 24.07
CA ALA A 371 -0.58 31.69 23.29
C ALA A 371 -1.75 32.53 23.76
N LEU A 372 -2.86 31.91 24.17
CA LEU A 372 -4.03 32.62 24.75
C LEU A 372 -3.66 33.34 26.06
N LYS A 373 -2.91 32.71 26.96
CA LYS A 373 -2.42 33.33 28.18
C LYS A 373 -1.53 34.53 27.89
N ASN A 374 -0.59 34.40 26.95
CA ASN A 374 0.26 35.52 26.54
C ASN A 374 -0.53 36.64 25.89
N SER A 375 -1.53 36.33 25.06
CA SER A 375 -2.42 37.33 24.46
C SER A 375 -3.27 38.03 25.49
N ALA A 376 -3.78 37.31 26.49
CA ALA A 376 -4.53 37.90 27.60
C ALA A 376 -3.65 38.85 28.43
N SER A 377 -2.40 38.51 28.69
CA SER A 377 -1.42 39.36 29.37
C SER A 377 -1.18 40.63 28.55
N LEU A 378 -0.92 40.50 27.25
CA LEU A 378 -0.75 41.67 26.35
C LEU A 378 -1.96 42.59 26.35
N VAL A 379 -3.17 42.03 26.32
CA VAL A 379 -4.41 42.82 26.40
C VAL A 379 -4.48 43.56 27.76
N GLY A 380 -4.11 42.87 28.84
CA GLY A 380 -4.00 43.49 30.17
C GLY A 380 -3.05 44.69 30.17
N ASP A 381 -1.86 44.50 29.63
CA ASP A 381 -0.83 45.56 29.54
C ASP A 381 -1.34 46.75 28.71
N PHE A 382 -2.03 46.52 27.59
CA PHE A 382 -2.63 47.58 26.77
C PHE A 382 -3.80 48.31 27.48
N LEU A 383 -4.55 47.61 28.32
CA LEU A 383 -5.63 48.22 29.08
C LEU A 383 -5.11 49.07 30.25
N GLU A 384 -3.94 48.76 30.78
CA GLU A 384 -3.26 49.54 31.82
C GLU A 384 -2.46 50.72 31.24
N ASP A 385 -2.04 50.67 29.99
CA ASP A 385 -1.35 51.77 29.29
C ASP A 385 -2.36 52.81 28.79
N VAL A 386 -3.03 53.48 29.74
CA VAL A 386 -3.95 54.62 29.48
C VAL A 386 -3.15 55.91 29.60
N PRO A 387 -2.92 56.66 28.51
CA PRO A 387 -2.24 57.95 28.58
C PRO A 387 -3.01 58.89 29.52
N GLY A 388 -2.44 59.22 30.66
CA GLY A 388 -2.98 60.17 31.60
C GLY A 388 -3.26 59.70 33.05
N LEU A 389 -3.01 58.43 33.37
CA LEU A 389 -3.02 57.90 34.72
C LEU A 389 -1.59 57.80 35.30
N GLU A 390 -0.76 58.80 35.07
CA GLU A 390 0.46 58.93 35.87
C GLU A 390 0.07 59.26 37.35
N GLY A 391 0.54 58.32 38.19
CA GLY A 391 0.29 58.24 39.61
C GLY A 391 0.23 59.57 40.37
N GLY A 392 -0.96 59.88 40.89
CA GLY A 392 -1.12 60.73 42.06
C GLY A 392 -0.59 60.01 43.31
N SER A 393 0.70 59.86 43.46
CA SER A 393 1.32 59.65 44.77
C SER A 393 1.76 60.97 45.30
N GLY A 394 0.82 61.70 45.86
CA GLY A 394 1.04 62.92 46.58
C GLY A 394 0.38 62.86 47.95
N ARG A 395 1.23 62.63 48.90
CA ARG A 395 1.13 62.91 50.36
C ARG A 395 0.88 61.72 51.25
#